data_15b57c357acb32fc07dede06dfc85d7b
#
_entry.id   15b57c357acb32fc07dede06dfc85d7b
#
_cell.length_a   1.000
_cell.length_b   1.000
_cell.length_c   1.000
_cell.angle_alpha   90.00
_cell.angle_beta   90.00
_cell.angle_gamma   90.00
#
_symmetry.space_group_name_H-M   'P 1'
#
loop_
_entity.id
_entity.type
_entity.pdbx_description
1 polymer ?
#
loop_
_entity_poly.entity_id
_entity_poly.type
_entity_poly.pdbx_seq_one_letter_code
_entity_poly.pdbx_strand_id
1 'polypeptide(L)'
;ESATSCVHLPQTHELIKLLRLIIENLDPSAVIITETNVPNRENLSYFGNDNEAHLIYNFSLPPLLLHSILSGDCKHLKTWMTSMPPARSGRAYLNFIASHDGIGLRPTEGLLSGTELDGLIENIRESGGEISMRRTPQGDLTPYEANISLYSVMERPIGGEADDFQMARFICAHTIMLALEGLPAIYIHSLLGTENNREGMAQSGRARTINRYHWEADDLYAALDDDGRHHKAVFTEMKRLIQIRIAQDAFHPNATQYTLHFSDQIFAFWRESLDRKQSLFALHNVSSERQTIPLVELNLIATEAWVDLISGAVYEDLAGEIVLEPYACVWITNKG
;
A
#
# COMPACT_ATOMS: atom_id res chain seq x y z
N GLU A 1 -16.55 -32.10 -17.66
CA GLU A 1 -16.48 -31.39 -16.36
C GLU A 1 -15.83 -30.07 -16.62
N SER A 2 -16.54 -28.98 -16.35
CA SER A 2 -15.99 -27.61 -16.46
C SER A 2 -14.82 -27.51 -15.49
N ALA A 3 -13.63 -27.11 -15.98
CA ALA A 3 -12.49 -26.84 -15.16
C ALA A 3 -12.86 -25.74 -14.14
N THR A 4 -13.13 -26.13 -12.91
CA THR A 4 -13.33 -25.18 -11.81
C THR A 4 -11.98 -24.62 -11.41
N SER A 5 -11.93 -23.31 -11.12
CA SER A 5 -10.77 -22.70 -10.47
C SER A 5 -10.49 -23.45 -9.16
N CYS A 6 -9.23 -23.81 -8.90
CA CYS A 6 -8.85 -24.39 -7.60
C CYS A 6 -8.74 -23.36 -6.47
N VAL A 7 -8.90 -22.09 -6.81
CA VAL A 7 -8.86 -20.97 -5.85
C VAL A 7 -10.20 -20.89 -5.12
N HIS A 8 -10.16 -20.76 -3.80
CA HIS A 8 -11.32 -20.54 -2.95
C HIS A 8 -12.38 -21.66 -2.96
N LEU A 9 -11.95 -22.89 -3.17
CA LEU A 9 -12.81 -24.06 -2.96
C LEU A 9 -12.79 -24.50 -1.48
N PRO A 10 -13.86 -25.12 -0.97
CA PRO A 10 -13.84 -25.69 0.39
C PRO A 10 -12.65 -26.62 0.61
N GLN A 11 -12.30 -27.43 -0.39
CA GLN A 11 -11.16 -28.34 -0.34
C GLN A 11 -9.81 -27.61 -0.25
N THR A 12 -9.69 -26.43 -0.86
CA THR A 12 -8.48 -25.60 -0.74
C THR A 12 -8.29 -25.12 0.69
N HIS A 13 -9.37 -24.67 1.33
CA HIS A 13 -9.36 -24.27 2.74
C HIS A 13 -8.99 -25.46 3.67
N GLU A 14 -9.54 -26.64 3.43
CA GLU A 14 -9.18 -27.84 4.21
C GLU A 14 -7.69 -28.22 4.06
N LEU A 15 -7.12 -28.07 2.86
CA LEU A 15 -5.68 -28.30 2.65
C LEU A 15 -4.82 -27.27 3.42
N ILE A 16 -5.23 -26.02 3.45
CA ILE A 16 -4.50 -24.99 4.19
C ILE A 16 -4.56 -25.27 5.70
N LYS A 17 -5.72 -25.66 6.24
CA LYS A 17 -5.86 -26.09 7.64
C LYS A 17 -4.94 -27.27 7.97
N LEU A 18 -4.89 -28.27 7.09
CA LEU A 18 -4.00 -29.41 7.26
C LEU A 18 -2.53 -28.99 7.26
N LEU A 19 -2.12 -28.13 6.31
CA LEU A 19 -0.76 -27.60 6.26
C LEU A 19 -0.44 -26.80 7.51
N ARG A 20 -1.38 -25.97 7.99
CA ARG A 20 -1.23 -25.22 9.24
C ARG A 20 -0.96 -26.15 10.42
N LEU A 21 -1.80 -27.18 10.59
CA LEU A 21 -1.65 -28.14 11.67
C LEU A 21 -0.30 -28.88 11.63
N ILE A 22 0.12 -29.34 10.44
CA ILE A 22 1.40 -30.04 10.28
C ILE A 22 2.57 -29.11 10.59
N ILE A 23 2.58 -27.89 10.04
CA ILE A 23 3.69 -26.95 10.20
C ILE A 23 3.83 -26.51 11.65
N GLU A 24 2.75 -26.16 12.34
CA GLU A 24 2.79 -25.75 13.74
C GLU A 24 3.28 -26.87 14.70
N ASN A 25 3.03 -28.14 14.33
CA ASN A 25 3.56 -29.27 15.11
C ASN A 25 5.05 -29.53 14.85
N LEU A 26 5.57 -29.17 13.66
CA LEU A 26 6.97 -29.36 13.32
C LEU A 26 7.82 -28.14 13.76
N ASP A 27 7.32 -26.95 13.55
CA ASP A 27 7.96 -25.69 13.90
C ASP A 27 6.89 -24.65 14.29
N PRO A 28 6.65 -24.43 15.60
CA PRO A 28 5.68 -23.44 16.07
C PRO A 28 6.00 -21.99 15.69
N SER A 29 7.20 -21.71 15.20
CA SER A 29 7.60 -20.37 14.73
C SER A 29 7.30 -20.14 13.24
N ALA A 30 6.95 -21.19 12.49
CA ALA A 30 6.69 -21.11 11.07
C ALA A 30 5.37 -20.36 10.80
N VAL A 31 5.38 -19.55 9.72
CA VAL A 31 4.26 -18.71 9.34
C VAL A 31 3.75 -19.13 7.95
N ILE A 32 2.44 -19.34 7.85
CA ILE A 32 1.77 -19.52 6.55
C ILE A 32 1.26 -18.17 6.07
N ILE A 33 1.64 -17.82 4.85
CA ILE A 33 1.19 -16.62 4.14
C ILE A 33 0.41 -17.07 2.92
N THR A 34 -0.84 -16.62 2.75
CA THR A 34 -1.61 -16.88 1.53
C THR A 34 -1.52 -15.72 0.56
N GLU A 35 -1.24 -16.05 -0.69
CA GLU A 35 -1.15 -15.11 -1.81
C GLU A 35 -2.29 -15.39 -2.79
N THR A 36 -3.44 -14.76 -2.54
CA THR A 36 -4.67 -14.98 -3.31
C THR A 36 -5.22 -13.66 -3.87
N ASN A 37 -5.07 -13.46 -5.20
CA ASN A 37 -5.61 -12.31 -5.91
C ASN A 37 -7.11 -12.53 -6.23
N VAL A 38 -7.94 -12.33 -5.22
CA VAL A 38 -9.39 -12.52 -5.25
C VAL A 38 -10.07 -11.31 -4.59
N PRO A 39 -11.41 -11.14 -4.74
CA PRO A 39 -12.14 -10.10 -4.03
C PRO A 39 -11.92 -10.15 -2.52
N ASN A 40 -11.97 -8.99 -1.86
CA ASN A 40 -11.59 -8.83 -0.46
C ASN A 40 -12.28 -9.84 0.49
N ARG A 41 -13.58 -10.09 0.31
CA ARG A 41 -14.34 -11.04 1.13
C ARG A 41 -13.79 -12.46 1.05
N GLU A 42 -13.41 -12.91 -0.15
CA GLU A 42 -12.80 -14.23 -0.37
C GLU A 42 -11.41 -14.29 0.24
N ASN A 43 -10.61 -13.22 0.08
CA ASN A 43 -9.28 -13.14 0.65
C ASN A 43 -9.30 -13.22 2.20
N LEU A 44 -10.20 -12.49 2.85
CA LEU A 44 -10.37 -12.51 4.31
C LEU A 44 -10.73 -13.91 4.84
N SER A 45 -11.42 -14.74 4.04
CA SER A 45 -11.81 -16.09 4.47
C SER A 45 -10.62 -17.03 4.70
N TYR A 46 -9.43 -16.72 4.12
CA TYR A 46 -8.20 -17.49 4.34
C TYR A 46 -7.58 -17.33 5.74
N PHE A 47 -8.13 -16.47 6.58
CA PHE A 47 -7.84 -16.55 8.01
C PHE A 47 -8.56 -17.72 8.70
N GLY A 48 -9.63 -18.23 8.09
CA GLY A 48 -10.48 -19.26 8.68
C GLY A 48 -11.01 -18.84 10.05
N ASN A 49 -11.04 -19.78 10.98
CA ASN A 49 -11.29 -19.54 12.39
C ASN A 49 -9.94 -19.50 13.18
N ASP A 50 -8.98 -18.70 12.71
CA ASP A 50 -7.61 -18.64 13.21
C ASP A 50 -6.82 -19.96 13.03
N ASN A 51 -7.19 -20.78 12.02
CA ASN A 51 -6.65 -22.11 11.77
C ASN A 51 -6.22 -22.32 10.30
N GLU A 52 -6.15 -21.26 9.51
CA GLU A 52 -5.64 -21.27 8.14
C GLU A 52 -4.36 -20.41 8.05
N ALA A 53 -4.36 -19.31 7.27
CA ALA A 53 -3.21 -18.44 7.16
C ALA A 53 -2.95 -17.61 8.43
N HIS A 54 -1.68 -17.40 8.74
CA HIS A 54 -1.26 -16.40 9.73
C HIS A 54 -1.29 -14.99 9.13
N LEU A 55 -0.84 -14.90 7.87
CA LEU A 55 -0.82 -13.65 7.11
C LEU A 55 -1.57 -13.86 5.80
N ILE A 56 -2.32 -12.83 5.39
CA ILE A 56 -2.91 -12.76 4.06
C ILE A 56 -2.38 -11.52 3.33
N TYR A 57 -2.03 -11.70 2.05
CA TYR A 57 -1.68 -10.58 1.18
C TYR A 57 -2.87 -9.64 1.01
N ASN A 58 -2.64 -8.35 1.21
CA ASN A 58 -3.67 -7.34 1.09
C ASN A 58 -3.79 -6.84 -0.36
N PHE A 59 -4.35 -7.67 -1.24
CA PHE A 59 -4.43 -7.41 -2.68
C PHE A 59 -5.33 -6.22 -3.06
N SER A 60 -6.22 -5.78 -2.19
CA SER A 60 -7.05 -4.60 -2.45
C SER A 60 -6.26 -3.29 -2.31
N LEU A 61 -5.22 -3.27 -1.47
CA LEU A 61 -4.46 -2.06 -1.19
C LEU A 61 -3.74 -1.48 -2.43
N PRO A 62 -2.98 -2.25 -3.23
CA PRO A 62 -2.21 -1.68 -4.33
C PRO A 62 -3.07 -0.89 -5.35
N PRO A 63 -4.13 -1.44 -5.95
CA PRO A 63 -4.90 -0.71 -6.95
C PRO A 63 -5.73 0.44 -6.37
N LEU A 64 -6.25 0.31 -5.14
CA LEU A 64 -7.03 1.37 -4.49
C LEU A 64 -6.15 2.54 -4.07
N LEU A 65 -4.97 2.25 -3.53
CA LEU A 65 -4.01 3.29 -3.16
C LEU A 65 -3.47 4.01 -4.40
N LEU A 66 -3.13 3.24 -5.45
CA LEU A 66 -2.70 3.82 -6.72
C LEU A 66 -3.79 4.74 -7.29
N HIS A 67 -5.04 4.28 -7.37
CA HIS A 67 -6.15 5.12 -7.81
C HIS A 67 -6.27 6.39 -6.95
N SER A 68 -6.22 6.28 -5.63
CA SER A 68 -6.38 7.42 -4.73
C SER A 68 -5.30 8.49 -4.92
N ILE A 69 -4.04 8.07 -5.05
CA ILE A 69 -2.91 8.99 -5.27
C ILE A 69 -2.99 9.67 -6.64
N LEU A 70 -3.38 8.92 -7.68
CA LEU A 70 -3.40 9.45 -9.05
C LEU A 70 -4.66 10.27 -9.35
N SER A 71 -5.79 10.01 -8.67
CA SER A 71 -7.03 10.80 -8.82
C SER A 71 -7.13 11.97 -7.84
N GLY A 72 -6.34 11.97 -6.76
CA GLY A 72 -6.49 12.91 -5.65
C GLY A 72 -7.73 12.67 -4.79
N ASP A 73 -8.34 11.49 -4.87
CA ASP A 73 -9.58 11.11 -4.17
C ASP A 73 -9.44 9.74 -3.48
N CYS A 74 -9.50 9.71 -2.16
CA CYS A 74 -9.34 8.50 -1.37
C CYS A 74 -10.67 7.90 -0.86
N LYS A 75 -11.81 8.28 -1.42
CA LYS A 75 -13.14 7.78 -0.96
C LYS A 75 -13.23 6.25 -0.98
N HIS A 76 -12.72 5.61 -2.03
CA HIS A 76 -12.74 4.15 -2.17
C HIS A 76 -11.76 3.47 -1.20
N LEU A 77 -10.58 4.06 -1.02
CA LEU A 77 -9.60 3.58 -0.05
C LEU A 77 -10.12 3.69 1.39
N LYS A 78 -10.84 4.78 1.74
CA LYS A 78 -11.54 4.91 3.03
C LYS A 78 -12.64 3.87 3.21
N THR A 79 -13.47 3.67 2.19
CA THR A 79 -14.55 2.68 2.20
C THR A 79 -13.99 1.28 2.42
N TRP A 80 -12.94 0.92 1.70
CA TRP A 80 -12.25 -0.34 1.87
C TRP A 80 -11.66 -0.46 3.28
N MET A 81 -10.90 0.52 3.77
CA MET A 81 -10.29 0.51 5.11
C MET A 81 -11.34 0.31 6.21
N THR A 82 -12.48 1.01 6.11
CA THR A 82 -13.58 0.90 7.08
C THR A 82 -14.23 -0.49 7.06
N SER A 83 -14.20 -1.19 5.92
CA SER A 83 -14.76 -2.54 5.77
C SER A 83 -13.81 -3.65 6.28
N MET A 84 -12.55 -3.32 6.57
CA MET A 84 -11.56 -4.30 7.03
C MET A 84 -11.77 -4.65 8.51
N PRO A 85 -11.95 -5.93 8.86
CA PRO A 85 -11.98 -6.31 10.26
C PRO A 85 -10.58 -6.17 10.86
N PRO A 86 -10.46 -5.73 12.13
CA PRO A 86 -9.16 -5.66 12.78
C PRO A 86 -8.51 -7.05 12.86
N ALA A 87 -7.20 -7.09 12.63
CA ALA A 87 -6.44 -8.33 12.76
C ALA A 87 -6.39 -8.74 14.24
N ARG A 88 -6.70 -10.02 14.52
CA ARG A 88 -6.60 -10.58 15.88
C ARG A 88 -5.16 -11.01 16.16
N SER A 89 -4.82 -11.17 17.44
CA SER A 89 -3.53 -11.74 17.82
C SER A 89 -3.29 -13.09 17.12
N GLY A 90 -2.09 -13.29 16.60
CA GLY A 90 -1.70 -14.49 15.86
C GLY A 90 -1.97 -14.44 14.34
N ARG A 91 -2.55 -13.35 13.82
CA ARG A 91 -2.72 -13.11 12.39
C ARG A 91 -2.53 -11.64 12.05
N ALA A 92 -2.15 -11.33 10.82
CA ALA A 92 -2.02 -9.96 10.35
C ALA A 92 -2.21 -9.85 8.83
N TYR A 93 -2.45 -8.63 8.37
CA TYR A 93 -2.41 -8.28 6.95
C TYR A 93 -0.96 -8.11 6.50
N LEU A 94 -0.61 -8.63 5.33
CA LEU A 94 0.64 -8.32 4.65
C LEU A 94 0.37 -7.21 3.63
N ASN A 95 0.68 -5.98 3.99
CA ASN A 95 0.44 -4.80 3.17
C ASN A 95 1.58 -4.63 2.17
N PHE A 96 1.24 -4.49 0.90
CA PHE A 96 2.16 -4.19 -0.18
C PHE A 96 1.49 -3.28 -1.20
N ILE A 97 2.25 -2.56 -1.99
CA ILE A 97 1.73 -1.69 -3.06
C ILE A 97 2.42 -1.96 -4.39
N ALA A 98 3.47 -2.76 -4.40
CA ALA A 98 4.12 -3.32 -5.57
C ALA A 98 4.76 -4.66 -5.22
N SER A 99 4.93 -5.52 -6.21
CA SER A 99 5.64 -6.79 -6.10
C SER A 99 6.35 -7.12 -7.42
N HIS A 100 6.96 -8.29 -7.50
CA HIS A 100 7.52 -8.82 -8.76
C HIS A 100 6.46 -9.19 -9.81
N ASP A 101 5.20 -9.28 -9.41
CA ASP A 101 4.04 -9.39 -10.29
C ASP A 101 3.51 -7.99 -10.65
N GLY A 102 2.52 -7.90 -11.51
CA GLY A 102 1.82 -6.65 -11.74
C GLY A 102 0.81 -6.33 -10.62
N ILE A 103 0.24 -5.14 -10.68
CA ILE A 103 -0.82 -4.71 -9.77
C ILE A 103 -2.13 -5.39 -10.18
N GLY A 104 -2.67 -6.24 -9.31
CA GLY A 104 -3.94 -6.94 -9.55
C GLY A 104 -5.12 -5.98 -9.59
N LEU A 105 -5.96 -6.08 -10.63
CA LEU A 105 -7.14 -5.21 -10.81
C LEU A 105 -8.44 -5.86 -10.32
N ARG A 106 -8.48 -7.18 -10.14
CA ARG A 106 -9.68 -7.88 -9.61
C ARG A 106 -10.18 -7.36 -8.26
N PRO A 107 -9.31 -7.02 -7.31
CA PRO A 107 -9.75 -6.55 -6.00
C PRO A 107 -10.48 -5.20 -6.04
N THR A 108 -10.49 -4.49 -7.18
CA THR A 108 -11.27 -3.26 -7.36
C THR A 108 -12.73 -3.53 -7.78
N GLU A 109 -13.06 -4.78 -8.14
CA GLU A 109 -14.42 -5.17 -8.53
C GLU A 109 -15.42 -4.83 -7.40
N GLY A 110 -16.43 -4.03 -7.73
CA GLY A 110 -17.44 -3.53 -6.78
C GLY A 110 -16.99 -2.35 -5.89
N LEU A 111 -15.76 -1.86 -6.06
CA LEU A 111 -15.23 -0.68 -5.37
C LEU A 111 -15.06 0.49 -6.35
N LEU A 112 -14.32 0.32 -7.43
CA LEU A 112 -14.22 1.32 -8.48
C LEU A 112 -15.37 1.16 -9.48
N SER A 113 -15.88 2.28 -10.00
CA SER A 113 -16.78 2.28 -11.16
C SER A 113 -16.01 1.91 -12.43
N GLY A 114 -16.74 1.54 -13.50
CA GLY A 114 -16.12 1.26 -14.80
C GLY A 114 -15.30 2.44 -15.32
N THR A 115 -15.82 3.65 -15.20
CA THR A 115 -15.12 4.88 -15.65
C THR A 115 -13.86 5.16 -14.85
N GLU A 116 -13.85 4.93 -13.53
CA GLU A 116 -12.68 5.10 -12.69
C GLU A 116 -11.59 4.06 -13.02
N LEU A 117 -12.00 2.82 -13.25
CA LEU A 117 -11.08 1.75 -13.66
C LEU A 117 -10.50 2.02 -15.06
N ASP A 118 -11.33 2.47 -16.01
CA ASP A 118 -10.89 2.83 -17.37
C ASP A 118 -9.88 4.00 -17.33
N GLY A 119 -10.14 5.02 -16.51
CA GLY A 119 -9.21 6.14 -16.32
C GLY A 119 -7.87 5.69 -15.72
N LEU A 120 -7.89 4.78 -14.74
CA LEU A 120 -6.67 4.20 -14.17
C LEU A 120 -5.89 3.37 -15.22
N ILE A 121 -6.58 2.57 -16.02
CA ILE A 121 -5.98 1.76 -17.09
C ILE A 121 -5.32 2.64 -18.15
N GLU A 122 -5.98 3.72 -18.55
CA GLU A 122 -5.42 4.66 -19.54
C GLU A 122 -4.17 5.35 -18.98
N ASN A 123 -4.21 5.84 -17.74
CA ASN A 123 -3.04 6.42 -17.09
C ASN A 123 -1.85 5.44 -17.05
N ILE A 124 -2.10 4.15 -16.74
CA ILE A 124 -1.06 3.11 -16.75
C ILE A 124 -0.43 2.97 -18.14
N ARG A 125 -1.25 3.00 -19.21
CA ARG A 125 -0.76 2.90 -20.60
C ARG A 125 0.04 4.14 -21.00
N GLU A 126 -0.45 5.32 -20.67
CA GLU A 126 0.24 6.59 -20.93
C GLU A 126 1.59 6.67 -20.22
N SER A 127 1.70 6.09 -19.01
CA SER A 127 2.96 5.94 -18.28
C SER A 127 3.83 4.77 -18.80
N GLY A 128 3.42 4.13 -19.89
CA GLY A 128 4.17 3.10 -20.62
C GLY A 128 4.04 1.71 -20.04
N GLY A 129 3.02 1.45 -19.25
CA GLY A 129 2.70 0.12 -18.73
C GLY A 129 1.81 -0.69 -19.68
N GLU A 130 1.62 -1.95 -19.35
CA GLU A 130 0.84 -2.93 -20.10
C GLU A 130 -0.26 -3.53 -19.23
N ILE A 131 -1.44 -3.81 -19.82
CA ILE A 131 -2.54 -4.47 -19.12
C ILE A 131 -2.68 -5.91 -19.58
N SER A 132 -2.43 -6.84 -18.67
CA SER A 132 -2.75 -8.25 -18.89
C SER A 132 -4.25 -8.49 -18.76
N MET A 133 -4.80 -9.23 -19.72
CA MET A 133 -6.22 -9.55 -19.77
C MET A 133 -6.47 -11.02 -19.35
N ARG A 134 -7.61 -11.30 -18.72
CA ARG A 134 -8.09 -12.66 -18.47
C ARG A 134 -9.40 -12.92 -19.20
N ARG A 135 -9.68 -14.21 -19.48
CA ARG A 135 -11.00 -14.62 -19.96
C ARG A 135 -11.93 -14.89 -18.77
N THR A 136 -13.13 -14.35 -18.86
CA THR A 136 -14.22 -14.71 -17.95
C THR A 136 -14.77 -16.12 -18.29
N PRO A 137 -15.55 -16.75 -17.41
CA PRO A 137 -16.26 -18.00 -17.73
C PRO A 137 -17.17 -17.88 -18.96
N GLN A 138 -17.65 -16.66 -19.27
CA GLN A 138 -18.48 -16.36 -20.44
C GLN A 138 -17.66 -16.16 -21.73
N GLY A 139 -16.32 -16.12 -21.63
CA GLY A 139 -15.39 -15.98 -22.75
C GLY A 139 -14.95 -14.54 -23.04
N ASP A 140 -15.50 -13.54 -22.33
CA ASP A 140 -15.12 -12.14 -22.48
C ASP A 140 -13.72 -11.87 -21.92
N LEU A 141 -13.03 -10.88 -22.49
CA LEU A 141 -11.78 -10.37 -21.96
C LEU A 141 -12.01 -9.27 -20.94
N THR A 142 -11.40 -9.37 -19.78
CA THR A 142 -11.47 -8.35 -18.73
C THR A 142 -10.06 -8.03 -18.22
N PRO A 143 -9.78 -6.76 -17.83
CA PRO A 143 -8.52 -6.40 -17.21
C PRO A 143 -8.23 -7.27 -15.97
N TYR A 144 -6.99 -7.73 -15.87
CA TYR A 144 -6.58 -8.61 -14.79
C TYR A 144 -5.44 -8.04 -13.96
N GLU A 145 -4.42 -7.51 -14.62
CA GLU A 145 -3.19 -7.09 -13.99
C GLU A 145 -2.56 -5.93 -14.76
N ALA A 146 -2.14 -4.89 -14.04
CA ALA A 146 -1.36 -3.78 -14.57
C ALA A 146 0.13 -4.08 -14.41
N ASN A 147 0.85 -4.17 -15.51
CA ASN A 147 2.29 -4.42 -15.54
C ASN A 147 3.00 -3.09 -15.76
N ILE A 148 3.56 -2.54 -14.69
CA ILE A 148 4.24 -1.26 -14.66
C ILE A 148 5.09 -1.17 -13.38
N SER A 149 6.20 -0.44 -13.41
CA SER A 149 6.89 -0.10 -12.18
C SER A 149 6.08 0.93 -11.39
N LEU A 150 6.03 0.78 -10.06
CA LEU A 150 5.29 1.71 -9.22
C LEU A 150 5.86 3.14 -9.32
N TYR A 151 7.18 3.30 -9.49
CA TYR A 151 7.77 4.62 -9.63
C TYR A 151 7.33 5.31 -10.93
N SER A 152 7.34 4.57 -12.05
CA SER A 152 6.95 5.14 -13.34
C SER A 152 5.47 5.52 -13.42
N VAL A 153 4.56 4.76 -12.82
CA VAL A 153 3.13 5.09 -12.86
C VAL A 153 2.79 6.36 -12.08
N MET A 154 3.64 6.78 -11.14
CA MET A 154 3.46 8.01 -10.37
C MET A 154 3.83 9.29 -11.15
N GLU A 155 4.27 9.18 -12.39
CA GLU A 155 4.71 10.31 -13.24
C GLU A 155 3.61 11.36 -13.46
N ARG A 156 2.34 10.94 -13.56
CA ARG A 156 1.21 11.81 -13.89
C ARG A 156 -0.05 11.46 -13.10
N PRO A 157 -0.96 12.43 -12.84
CA PRO A 157 -2.30 12.12 -12.32
C PRO A 157 -3.20 11.55 -13.43
N ILE A 158 -4.30 10.88 -13.04
CA ILE A 158 -5.32 10.39 -13.98
C ILE A 158 -5.90 11.58 -14.77
N GLY A 159 -5.83 11.50 -16.09
CA GLY A 159 -6.34 12.54 -17.01
C GLY A 159 -5.48 13.81 -17.08
N GLY A 160 -4.26 13.79 -16.51
CA GLY A 160 -3.31 14.90 -16.52
C GLY A 160 -2.00 14.57 -17.23
N GLU A 161 -1.17 15.57 -17.39
CA GLU A 161 0.18 15.44 -17.94
C GLU A 161 1.19 15.11 -16.85
N ALA A 162 2.40 14.69 -17.25
CA ALA A 162 3.53 14.51 -16.34
C ALA A 162 3.87 15.83 -15.63
N ASP A 163 4.14 15.75 -14.33
CA ASP A 163 4.43 16.88 -13.45
C ASP A 163 5.58 16.60 -12.48
N ASP A 164 5.91 17.57 -11.64
CA ASP A 164 7.02 17.46 -10.69
C ASP A 164 6.69 16.69 -9.41
N PHE A 165 5.49 16.11 -9.29
CA PHE A 165 5.05 15.40 -8.07
C PHE A 165 5.31 13.90 -8.08
N GLN A 166 5.99 13.34 -9.07
CA GLN A 166 6.24 11.88 -9.16
C GLN A 166 6.80 11.29 -7.87
N MET A 167 7.89 11.86 -7.36
CA MET A 167 8.52 11.40 -6.13
C MET A 167 7.61 11.61 -4.91
N ALA A 168 6.92 12.74 -4.83
CA ALA A 168 6.01 13.04 -3.72
C ALA A 168 4.85 12.04 -3.65
N ARG A 169 4.21 11.72 -4.80
CA ARG A 169 3.18 10.67 -4.91
C ARG A 169 3.71 9.32 -4.46
N PHE A 170 4.89 8.96 -4.94
CA PHE A 170 5.53 7.68 -4.63
C PHE A 170 5.82 7.54 -3.14
N ILE A 171 6.38 8.56 -2.49
CA ILE A 171 6.68 8.56 -1.06
C ILE A 171 5.38 8.60 -0.24
N CYS A 172 4.38 9.40 -0.64
CA CYS A 172 3.07 9.41 0.03
C CYS A 172 2.42 8.02 0.05
N ALA A 173 2.41 7.31 -1.09
CA ALA A 173 1.87 5.95 -1.17
C ALA A 173 2.57 4.98 -0.21
N HIS A 174 3.90 5.04 -0.12
CA HIS A 174 4.66 4.20 0.82
C HIS A 174 4.44 4.62 2.27
N THR A 175 4.34 5.91 2.56
CA THR A 175 4.06 6.43 3.92
C THR A 175 2.70 5.93 4.43
N ILE A 176 1.68 5.92 3.55
CA ILE A 176 0.38 5.32 3.86
C ILE A 176 0.53 3.82 4.17
N MET A 177 1.17 3.06 3.28
CA MET A 177 1.37 1.62 3.47
C MET A 177 2.12 1.29 4.76
N LEU A 178 3.16 2.06 5.06
CA LEU A 178 3.97 1.88 6.27
C LEU A 178 3.18 2.14 7.58
N ALA A 179 2.17 3.00 7.55
CA ALA A 179 1.40 3.35 8.73
C ALA A 179 0.18 2.44 8.99
N LEU A 180 -0.34 1.75 7.96
CA LEU A 180 -1.52 0.89 8.07
C LEU A 180 -1.31 -0.28 9.04
N GLU A 181 -2.42 -0.76 9.62
CA GLU A 181 -2.47 -2.00 10.40
C GLU A 181 -1.94 -3.18 9.59
N GLY A 182 -1.02 -3.94 10.17
CA GLY A 182 -0.39 -5.10 9.54
C GLY A 182 1.12 -4.95 9.36
N LEU A 183 1.69 -5.82 8.54
CA LEU A 183 3.11 -5.87 8.21
C LEU A 183 3.33 -5.28 6.81
N PRO A 184 4.12 -4.22 6.65
CA PRO A 184 4.46 -3.71 5.33
C PRO A 184 5.51 -4.60 4.64
N ALA A 185 5.26 -4.93 3.37
CA ALA A 185 6.20 -5.62 2.49
C ALA A 185 6.64 -4.65 1.38
N ILE A 186 7.93 -4.37 1.32
CA ILE A 186 8.50 -3.42 0.37
C ILE A 186 9.20 -4.20 -0.74
N TYR A 187 8.74 -3.99 -1.96
CA TYR A 187 9.41 -4.54 -3.14
C TYR A 187 10.75 -3.88 -3.37
N ILE A 188 11.78 -4.66 -3.70
CA ILE A 188 13.15 -4.13 -3.87
C ILE A 188 13.22 -3.00 -4.89
N HIS A 189 12.49 -3.11 -6.02
CA HIS A 189 12.48 -2.06 -7.02
C HIS A 189 11.75 -0.79 -6.56
N SER A 190 10.79 -0.90 -5.65
CA SER A 190 10.21 0.27 -4.97
C SER A 190 11.22 0.93 -4.03
N LEU A 191 11.98 0.14 -3.25
CA LEU A 191 13.01 0.67 -2.38
C LEU A 191 14.08 1.45 -3.15
N LEU A 192 14.34 1.06 -4.40
CA LEU A 192 15.35 1.65 -5.28
C LEU A 192 14.77 2.72 -6.24
N GLY A 193 13.46 2.93 -6.27
CA GLY A 193 12.84 3.84 -7.25
C GLY A 193 13.07 3.40 -8.70
N THR A 194 13.11 2.08 -8.96
CA THR A 194 13.41 1.56 -10.30
C THR A 194 12.26 1.85 -11.26
N GLU A 195 12.60 2.39 -12.43
CA GLU A 195 11.67 2.71 -13.51
C GLU A 195 11.29 1.49 -14.36
N ASN A 196 10.40 1.69 -15.34
CA ASN A 196 9.99 0.69 -16.30
C ASN A 196 11.17 0.13 -17.11
N ASN A 197 11.35 -1.19 -17.10
CA ASN A 197 12.29 -1.90 -17.96
C ASN A 197 11.65 -2.22 -19.32
N ARG A 198 11.45 -1.20 -20.15
CA ARG A 198 10.82 -1.33 -21.49
C ARG A 198 11.64 -2.21 -22.43
N GLU A 199 12.97 -2.08 -22.39
CA GLU A 199 13.87 -2.87 -23.22
C GLU A 199 13.80 -4.35 -22.86
N GLY A 200 13.93 -4.70 -21.57
CA GLY A 200 13.81 -6.08 -21.10
C GLY A 200 12.43 -6.69 -21.41
N MET A 201 11.36 -5.90 -21.32
CA MET A 201 10.02 -6.34 -21.70
C MET A 201 9.95 -6.64 -23.20
N ALA A 202 10.48 -5.76 -24.05
CA ALA A 202 10.50 -5.97 -25.50
C ALA A 202 11.32 -7.20 -25.89
N GLN A 203 12.48 -7.41 -25.26
CA GLN A 203 13.35 -8.57 -25.51
C GLN A 203 12.73 -9.89 -25.05
N SER A 204 12.09 -9.91 -23.88
CA SER A 204 11.54 -11.14 -23.31
C SER A 204 10.16 -11.50 -23.84
N GLY A 205 9.40 -10.53 -24.39
CA GLY A 205 8.00 -10.66 -24.75
C GLY A 205 7.07 -10.91 -23.55
N ARG A 206 7.52 -10.64 -22.32
CA ARG A 206 6.76 -10.88 -21.08
C ARG A 206 6.42 -9.56 -20.40
N ALA A 207 5.14 -9.24 -20.25
CA ALA A 207 4.68 -7.99 -19.65
C ALA A 207 5.28 -7.71 -18.26
N ARG A 208 5.36 -8.72 -17.40
CA ARG A 208 5.91 -8.59 -16.03
C ARG A 208 7.40 -8.21 -15.99
N THR A 209 8.16 -8.39 -17.07
CA THR A 209 9.58 -7.99 -17.13
C THR A 209 9.75 -6.48 -16.97
N ILE A 210 8.72 -5.69 -17.26
CA ILE A 210 8.74 -4.23 -17.14
C ILE A 210 9.11 -3.76 -15.72
N ASN A 211 8.72 -4.49 -14.68
CA ASN A 211 9.02 -4.17 -13.29
C ASN A 211 10.04 -5.11 -12.65
N ARG A 212 10.83 -5.83 -13.44
CA ARG A 212 11.86 -6.80 -13.00
C ARG A 212 13.21 -6.47 -13.60
N TYR A 213 13.66 -5.23 -13.42
CA TYR A 213 14.96 -4.79 -13.89
C TYR A 213 16.09 -5.56 -13.20
N HIS A 214 17.11 -5.94 -13.94
CA HIS A 214 18.31 -6.57 -13.40
C HIS A 214 19.38 -5.49 -13.21
N TRP A 215 19.61 -5.11 -11.96
CA TRP A 215 20.68 -4.20 -11.61
C TRP A 215 22.02 -4.93 -11.59
N GLU A 216 23.00 -4.41 -12.33
CA GLU A 216 24.39 -4.73 -12.05
C GLU A 216 24.83 -3.97 -10.78
N ALA A 217 25.65 -4.62 -9.92
CA ALA A 217 25.97 -4.08 -8.61
C ALA A 217 26.65 -2.72 -8.68
N ASP A 218 27.62 -2.57 -9.60
CA ASP A 218 28.38 -1.33 -9.76
C ASP A 218 27.48 -0.19 -10.25
N ASP A 219 26.55 -0.46 -11.17
CA ASP A 219 25.59 0.53 -11.68
C ASP A 219 24.61 0.96 -10.59
N LEU A 220 24.15 0.01 -9.76
CA LEU A 220 23.28 0.30 -8.63
C LEU A 220 23.99 1.18 -7.60
N TYR A 221 25.21 0.83 -7.20
CA TYR A 221 25.95 1.65 -6.25
C TYR A 221 26.23 3.05 -6.79
N ALA A 222 26.58 3.17 -8.06
CA ALA A 222 26.74 4.47 -8.71
C ALA A 222 25.45 5.29 -8.70
N ALA A 223 24.29 4.66 -8.96
CA ALA A 223 22.98 5.32 -8.92
C ALA A 223 22.59 5.79 -7.51
N LEU A 224 22.94 5.01 -6.48
CA LEU A 224 22.67 5.35 -5.07
C LEU A 224 23.63 6.40 -4.50
N ASP A 225 24.79 6.62 -5.10
CA ASP A 225 25.73 7.67 -4.70
C ASP A 225 25.53 9.00 -5.44
N ASP A 226 24.79 8.99 -6.56
CA ASP A 226 24.61 10.16 -7.42
C ASP A 226 23.44 11.05 -6.93
N ASP A 227 23.76 12.27 -6.45
CA ASP A 227 22.78 13.27 -6.01
C ASP A 227 21.86 13.76 -7.15
N GLY A 228 22.25 13.60 -8.40
CA GLY A 228 21.47 13.97 -9.58
C GLY A 228 20.42 12.92 -9.96
N ARG A 229 20.44 11.73 -9.33
CA ARG A 229 19.51 10.66 -9.61
C ARG A 229 18.47 10.49 -8.50
N HIS A 230 17.23 10.29 -8.89
CA HIS A 230 16.12 10.06 -7.94
C HIS A 230 16.32 8.79 -7.06
N HIS A 231 17.09 7.79 -7.51
CA HIS A 231 17.35 6.54 -6.77
C HIS A 231 17.90 6.81 -5.37
N LYS A 232 18.90 7.71 -5.25
CA LYS A 232 19.49 8.11 -3.96
C LYS A 232 18.44 8.76 -3.06
N ALA A 233 17.67 9.70 -3.60
CA ALA A 233 16.65 10.42 -2.84
C ALA A 233 15.55 9.46 -2.36
N VAL A 234 15.03 8.59 -3.24
CA VAL A 234 14.02 7.57 -2.91
C VAL A 234 14.55 6.63 -1.84
N PHE A 235 15.74 6.04 -2.04
CA PHE A 235 16.33 5.09 -1.09
C PHE A 235 16.54 5.71 0.29
N THR A 236 17.06 6.94 0.33
CA THR A 236 17.33 7.67 1.58
C THR A 236 16.04 7.92 2.34
N GLU A 237 15.00 8.42 1.66
CA GLU A 237 13.72 8.73 2.28
C GLU A 237 12.98 7.46 2.72
N MET A 238 12.94 6.43 1.91
CA MET A 238 12.36 5.14 2.27
C MET A 238 13.04 4.53 3.50
N LYS A 239 14.38 4.55 3.54
CA LYS A 239 15.15 4.08 4.70
C LYS A 239 14.81 4.89 5.95
N ARG A 240 14.71 6.21 5.84
CA ARG A 240 14.34 7.10 6.95
C ARG A 240 12.95 6.78 7.49
N LEU A 241 11.93 6.65 6.62
CA LEU A 241 10.56 6.33 7.01
C LEU A 241 10.46 4.94 7.68
N ILE A 242 11.18 3.95 7.16
CA ILE A 242 11.25 2.62 7.77
C ILE A 242 11.86 2.70 9.18
N GLN A 243 12.95 3.46 9.35
CA GLN A 243 13.59 3.64 10.66
C GLN A 243 12.67 4.33 11.67
N ILE A 244 11.93 5.36 11.24
CA ILE A 244 10.91 6.01 12.08
C ILE A 244 9.87 4.99 12.50
N ARG A 245 9.30 4.25 11.53
CA ARG A 245 8.24 3.27 11.76
C ARG A 245 8.63 2.19 12.78
N ILE A 246 9.78 1.57 12.62
CA ILE A 246 10.19 0.44 13.49
C ILE A 246 10.42 0.85 14.95
N ALA A 247 10.59 2.14 15.21
CA ALA A 247 10.75 2.70 16.56
C ALA A 247 9.41 2.99 17.27
N GLN A 248 8.25 2.80 16.57
CA GLN A 248 6.94 3.17 17.11
C GLN A 248 6.12 1.95 17.54
N ASP A 249 5.76 1.88 18.82
CA ASP A 249 4.89 0.83 19.37
C ASP A 249 3.48 0.84 18.76
N ALA A 250 2.98 2.03 18.37
CA ALA A 250 1.70 2.20 17.70
C ALA A 250 1.64 1.56 16.29
N PHE A 251 2.79 1.26 15.68
CA PHE A 251 2.86 0.55 14.40
C PHE A 251 3.03 -0.96 14.53
N HIS A 252 2.87 -1.51 15.75
CA HIS A 252 2.78 -2.96 15.91
C HIS A 252 1.66 -3.54 15.03
N PRO A 253 1.85 -4.70 14.36
CA PRO A 253 0.87 -5.25 13.40
C PRO A 253 -0.55 -5.41 13.95
N ASN A 254 -0.69 -5.71 15.23
CA ASN A 254 -1.98 -5.86 15.92
C ASN A 254 -2.35 -4.64 16.79
N ALA A 255 -1.64 -3.53 16.70
CA ALA A 255 -2.05 -2.28 17.34
C ALA A 255 -3.36 -1.78 16.71
N THR A 256 -4.23 -1.20 17.54
CA THR A 256 -5.55 -0.78 17.08
C THR A 256 -5.45 0.34 16.04
N GLN A 257 -6.28 0.25 15.01
CA GLN A 257 -6.45 1.29 14.00
C GLN A 257 -7.88 1.82 14.02
N TYR A 258 -8.01 3.15 14.09
CA TYR A 258 -9.30 3.85 14.04
C TYR A 258 -9.33 4.73 12.79
N THR A 259 -10.44 4.71 12.05
CA THR A 259 -10.63 5.57 10.89
C THR A 259 -10.90 7.00 11.33
N LEU A 260 -10.26 7.97 10.67
CA LEU A 260 -10.57 9.39 10.79
C LEU A 260 -11.25 9.87 9.51
N HIS A 261 -12.25 10.73 9.64
CA HIS A 261 -13.06 11.21 8.54
C HIS A 261 -12.78 12.69 8.26
N PHE A 262 -12.03 12.94 7.19
CA PHE A 262 -11.78 14.25 6.61
C PHE A 262 -12.30 14.30 5.16
N SER A 263 -11.96 15.35 4.43
CA SER A 263 -12.27 15.46 2.99
C SER A 263 -11.71 14.27 2.19
N ASP A 264 -12.19 14.05 0.99
CA ASP A 264 -11.73 12.93 0.14
C ASP A 264 -10.29 13.12 -0.40
N GLN A 265 -9.68 14.29 -0.18
CA GLN A 265 -8.26 14.55 -0.43
C GLN A 265 -7.34 14.12 0.72
N ILE A 266 -7.91 13.84 1.91
CA ILE A 266 -7.14 13.45 3.10
C ILE A 266 -7.45 12.01 3.49
N PHE A 267 -6.44 11.15 3.41
CA PHE A 267 -6.50 9.80 3.95
C PHE A 267 -5.88 9.77 5.35
N ALA A 268 -6.68 9.49 6.35
CA ALA A 268 -6.26 9.60 7.74
C ALA A 268 -6.80 8.48 8.63
N PHE A 269 -6.00 8.11 9.62
CA PHE A 269 -6.36 7.15 10.65
C PHE A 269 -5.50 7.36 11.90
N TRP A 270 -5.98 6.84 13.02
CA TRP A 270 -5.29 6.84 14.30
C TRP A 270 -4.86 5.42 14.66
N ARG A 271 -3.61 5.28 15.10
CA ARG A 271 -3.04 4.04 15.63
C ARG A 271 -2.82 4.18 17.14
N GLU A 272 -3.21 3.17 17.91
CA GLU A 272 -2.99 3.12 19.35
C GLU A 272 -2.16 1.87 19.68
N SER A 273 -1.04 2.05 20.40
CA SER A 273 -0.17 0.93 20.84
C SER A 273 -0.94 -0.07 21.71
N LEU A 274 -0.46 -1.32 21.75
CA LEU A 274 -1.11 -2.40 22.53
C LEU A 274 -1.21 -2.07 24.04
N ASP A 275 -0.25 -1.33 24.58
CA ASP A 275 -0.25 -0.88 25.98
C ASP A 275 -0.97 0.46 26.18
N ARG A 276 -1.51 1.04 25.10
CA ARG A 276 -2.24 2.32 25.05
C ARG A 276 -1.46 3.54 25.54
N LYS A 277 -0.13 3.48 25.51
CA LYS A 277 0.71 4.61 25.90
C LYS A 277 1.10 5.50 24.77
N GLN A 278 1.04 4.99 23.54
CA GLN A 278 1.31 5.76 22.33
C GLN A 278 0.07 5.86 21.47
N SER A 279 -0.33 7.08 21.18
CA SER A 279 -1.30 7.47 20.15
C SER A 279 -0.55 8.08 18.97
N LEU A 280 -0.86 7.65 17.76
CA LEU A 280 -0.24 8.14 16.54
C LEU A 280 -1.31 8.43 15.48
N PHE A 281 -1.40 9.67 15.07
CA PHE A 281 -2.30 10.15 14.02
C PHE A 281 -1.53 10.22 12.71
N ALA A 282 -1.91 9.41 11.75
CA ALA A 282 -1.33 9.35 10.40
C ALA A 282 -2.26 10.08 9.43
N LEU A 283 -1.79 11.21 8.88
CA LEU A 283 -2.54 12.07 7.98
C LEU A 283 -1.78 12.22 6.67
N HIS A 284 -2.47 12.01 5.56
CA HIS A 284 -1.86 12.00 4.24
C HIS A 284 -2.71 12.81 3.27
N ASN A 285 -2.14 13.83 2.66
CA ASN A 285 -2.74 14.52 1.54
C ASN A 285 -2.49 13.72 0.27
N VAL A 286 -3.53 13.15 -0.33
CA VAL A 286 -3.42 12.35 -1.56
C VAL A 286 -3.62 13.18 -2.83
N SER A 287 -3.70 14.52 -2.72
CA SER A 287 -4.00 15.42 -3.82
C SER A 287 -2.85 16.38 -4.15
N SER A 288 -2.94 16.98 -5.32
CA SER A 288 -2.04 18.07 -5.77
C SER A 288 -2.38 19.44 -5.17
N GLU A 289 -3.40 19.51 -4.31
CA GLU A 289 -3.84 20.73 -3.66
C GLU A 289 -3.38 20.76 -2.21
N ARG A 290 -3.00 21.95 -1.72
CA ARG A 290 -2.70 22.16 -0.32
C ARG A 290 -3.94 21.94 0.53
N GLN A 291 -3.82 21.19 1.61
CA GLN A 291 -4.89 20.89 2.56
C GLN A 291 -4.59 21.47 3.93
N THR A 292 -5.62 21.89 4.65
CA THR A 292 -5.50 22.40 6.02
C THR A 292 -6.45 21.63 6.93
N ILE A 293 -5.94 21.16 8.07
CA ILE A 293 -6.69 20.37 9.05
C ILE A 293 -6.58 21.07 10.40
N PRO A 294 -7.69 21.53 11.01
CA PRO A 294 -7.67 22.06 12.37
C PRO A 294 -7.23 20.96 13.36
N LEU A 295 -6.25 21.24 14.21
CA LEU A 295 -5.76 20.29 15.23
C LEU A 295 -6.85 19.84 16.21
N VAL A 296 -7.85 20.69 16.44
CA VAL A 296 -9.01 20.36 17.30
C VAL A 296 -9.81 19.16 16.78
N GLU A 297 -9.76 18.85 15.46
CA GLU A 297 -10.44 17.69 14.89
C GLU A 297 -9.74 16.35 15.23
N LEU A 298 -8.48 16.39 15.64
CA LEU A 298 -7.75 15.21 16.12
C LEU A 298 -8.02 14.90 17.60
N ASN A 299 -8.64 15.84 18.32
CA ASN A 299 -8.96 15.69 19.75
C ASN A 299 -7.74 15.30 20.60
N LEU A 300 -6.61 15.97 20.37
CA LEU A 300 -5.35 15.73 21.05
C LEU A 300 -5.44 16.04 22.55
N ILE A 301 -4.80 15.23 23.39
CA ILE A 301 -4.78 15.43 24.84
C ILE A 301 -3.86 16.61 25.19
N ALA A 302 -4.40 17.67 25.75
CA ALA A 302 -3.69 18.93 25.99
C ALA A 302 -2.55 18.86 27.03
N THR A 303 -2.51 17.80 27.83
CA THR A 303 -1.44 17.58 28.81
C THR A 303 -0.25 16.82 28.26
N GLU A 304 -0.32 16.40 27.01
CA GLU A 304 0.75 15.67 26.34
C GLU A 304 1.47 16.57 25.33
N ALA A 305 2.75 16.30 25.07
CA ALA A 305 3.50 16.90 23.99
C ALA A 305 3.24 16.12 22.69
N TRP A 306 2.95 16.83 21.61
CA TRP A 306 2.69 16.23 20.31
C TRP A 306 3.74 16.63 19.29
N VAL A 307 4.28 15.65 18.58
CA VAL A 307 5.35 15.83 17.59
C VAL A 307 5.04 15.08 16.32
N ASP A 308 5.32 15.70 15.17
CA ASP A 308 5.35 14.98 13.89
C ASP A 308 6.68 14.24 13.73
N LEU A 309 6.63 12.93 13.65
CA LEU A 309 7.82 12.06 13.50
C LEU A 309 8.52 12.24 12.16
N ILE A 310 7.82 12.71 11.13
CA ILE A 310 8.37 12.87 9.79
C ILE A 310 9.17 14.17 9.68
N SER A 311 8.60 15.29 10.12
CA SER A 311 9.25 16.60 10.02
C SER A 311 9.99 17.02 11.30
N GLY A 312 9.64 16.43 12.44
CA GLY A 312 10.12 16.87 13.76
C GLY A 312 9.37 18.11 14.31
N ALA A 313 8.31 18.55 13.65
CA ALA A 313 7.53 19.69 14.11
C ALA A 313 6.81 19.38 15.43
N VAL A 314 6.85 20.34 16.37
CA VAL A 314 6.17 20.23 17.67
C VAL A 314 4.90 21.07 17.64
N TYR A 315 3.79 20.52 18.13
CA TYR A 315 2.49 21.18 18.19
C TYR A 315 2.20 21.63 19.62
N GLU A 316 2.60 22.86 19.95
CA GLU A 316 2.35 23.49 21.28
C GLU A 316 0.95 24.10 21.37
N ASP A 317 0.48 24.71 20.28
CA ASP A 317 -0.86 25.28 20.17
C ASP A 317 -1.82 24.29 19.50
N LEU A 318 -2.59 23.59 20.30
CA LEU A 318 -3.58 22.62 19.82
C LEU A 318 -4.85 23.27 19.24
N ALA A 319 -4.99 24.58 19.30
CA ALA A 319 -6.03 25.35 18.58
C ALA A 319 -5.59 25.74 17.15
N GLY A 320 -4.34 25.47 16.80
CA GLY A 320 -3.78 25.74 15.49
C GLY A 320 -4.23 24.76 14.40
N GLU A 321 -3.52 24.77 13.29
CA GLU A 321 -3.82 24.00 12.09
C GLU A 321 -2.58 23.25 11.60
N ILE A 322 -2.81 22.09 10.99
CA ILE A 322 -1.80 21.35 10.21
C ILE A 322 -1.99 21.73 8.75
N VAL A 323 -0.91 22.15 8.12
CA VAL A 323 -0.88 22.39 6.68
C VAL A 323 -0.15 21.24 6.00
N LEU A 324 -0.85 20.57 5.08
CA LEU A 324 -0.30 19.51 4.26
C LEU A 324 -0.14 20.01 2.83
N GLU A 325 1.10 20.23 2.40
CA GLU A 325 1.41 20.53 1.02
C GLU A 325 1.01 19.36 0.10
N PRO A 326 0.99 19.50 -1.23
CA PRO A 326 0.66 18.41 -2.14
C PRO A 326 1.41 17.11 -1.82
N TYR A 327 0.68 16.02 -1.62
CA TYR A 327 1.19 14.70 -1.27
C TYR A 327 2.02 14.62 0.02
N ALA A 328 1.95 15.64 0.87
CA ALA A 328 2.62 15.62 2.18
C ALA A 328 1.92 14.68 3.17
N CYS A 329 2.74 14.13 4.06
CA CYS A 329 2.31 13.21 5.12
C CYS A 329 2.86 13.67 6.47
N VAL A 330 2.08 13.46 7.53
CA VAL A 330 2.53 13.64 8.91
C VAL A 330 2.14 12.44 9.78
N TRP A 331 3.01 12.09 10.72
CA TRP A 331 2.78 11.09 11.76
C TRP A 331 2.89 11.76 13.12
N ILE A 332 1.77 12.24 13.65
CA ILE A 332 1.73 12.99 14.90
C ILE A 332 1.56 12.03 16.06
N THR A 333 2.46 12.08 17.04
CA THR A 333 2.42 11.19 18.20
C THR A 333 2.65 11.96 19.49
N ASN A 334 2.14 11.41 20.60
CA ASN A 334 2.40 11.84 21.97
C ASN A 334 3.70 11.29 22.58
N LYS A 335 4.44 10.45 21.82
CA LYS A 335 5.71 9.85 22.24
C LYS A 335 6.76 10.22 21.20
N GLY A 336 7.67 11.12 21.57
CA GLY A 336 8.82 11.54 20.77
C GLY A 336 10.03 10.62 20.95
#